data_3559b18eb69dece072a391b55321d3e3
#
_entry.id   3559b18eb69dece072a391b55321d3e3
#
_cell.length_a   1.000
_cell.length_b   1.000
_cell.length_c   1.000
_cell.angle_alpha   90.00
_cell.angle_beta   90.00
_cell.angle_gamma   90.00
#
_symmetry.space_group_name_H-M   'P 1'
#
loop_
_entity.id
_entity.type
_entity.pdbx_description
1 polymer ?
#
loop_
_entity_poly.entity_id
_entity_poly.type
_entity_poly.pdbx_seq_one_letter_code
_entity_poly.pdbx_strand_id
1 'polypeptide(L)'
;STMQGTNVIKQFTNRMNDKWVIKRNSELKVKRVTLADAHEEFNPNSGPQLQDVLYEMLNLPVLSYTDSKMPSTDRETITALVNHTTDPDVKSFLLALIDYSAVKNILGTFIPAMLEAAQGSDGWHYLFGNFNLGGTVSGRLSSSDPNLQNLPATGSKYAKLIKSCFSAPVGWLLCGLDFASLEDKISAVTTNDPNKIKVYTDGYDGHSLRAYAYFGSQMPLIKQSNGKRTFQLEQDGKTILLLEGEQITLPDGRITTIENCLSN
;
A
#
# COMPACT_ATOMS: atom_id res chain seq x y z
N SER A 1 -9.50 15.55 -10.47
CA SER A 1 -9.48 14.07 -10.31
C SER A 1 -10.88 13.43 -10.20
N THR A 2 -11.94 14.09 -10.65
CA THR A 2 -13.33 13.72 -10.31
C THR A 2 -14.05 12.89 -11.38
N MET A 3 -13.39 12.50 -12.45
CA MET A 3 -14.03 11.70 -13.51
C MET A 3 -13.61 10.24 -13.58
N GLN A 4 -12.61 9.81 -12.81
CA GLN A 4 -12.12 8.44 -12.85
C GLN A 4 -13.06 7.49 -12.12
N GLY A 5 -13.48 6.44 -12.79
CA GLY A 5 -14.40 5.43 -12.24
C GLY A 5 -15.87 5.87 -12.10
N THR A 6 -16.23 7.06 -12.59
CA THR A 6 -17.60 7.61 -12.44
C THR A 6 -18.65 6.70 -13.06
N ASN A 7 -18.36 6.07 -14.19
CA ASN A 7 -19.29 5.16 -14.86
C ASN A 7 -19.58 3.91 -14.01
N VAL A 8 -18.55 3.33 -13.42
CA VAL A 8 -18.69 2.15 -12.54
C VAL A 8 -19.53 2.50 -11.31
N ILE A 9 -19.22 3.62 -10.66
CA ILE A 9 -19.97 4.10 -9.49
C ILE A 9 -21.43 4.35 -9.85
N LYS A 10 -21.70 5.03 -10.98
CA LYS A 10 -23.06 5.32 -11.44
C LYS A 10 -23.88 4.05 -11.70
N GLN A 11 -23.28 3.07 -12.39
CA GLN A 11 -23.94 1.80 -12.67
C GLN A 11 -24.22 1.03 -11.37
N PHE A 12 -23.29 1.02 -10.44
CA PHE A 12 -23.47 0.36 -9.14
C PHE A 12 -24.55 1.05 -8.31
N THR A 13 -24.55 2.38 -8.24
CA THR A 13 -25.57 3.15 -7.53
C THR A 13 -26.97 2.89 -8.10
N ASN A 14 -27.13 2.86 -9.42
CA ASN A 14 -28.39 2.51 -10.05
C ASN A 14 -28.84 1.09 -9.65
N ARG A 15 -27.93 0.11 -9.73
CA ARG A 15 -28.21 -1.28 -9.31
C ARG A 15 -28.63 -1.37 -7.84
N MET A 16 -28.00 -0.61 -6.94
CA MET A 16 -28.39 -0.57 -5.52
C MET A 16 -29.81 -0.01 -5.34
N ASN A 17 -30.12 1.10 -6.02
CA ASN A 17 -31.43 1.72 -5.93
C ASN A 17 -32.54 0.80 -6.48
N ASP A 18 -32.28 0.08 -7.59
CA ASP A 18 -33.18 -0.94 -8.11
C ASP A 18 -33.43 -2.07 -7.08
N LYS A 19 -32.36 -2.60 -6.49
CA LYS A 19 -32.45 -3.64 -5.44
C LYS A 19 -33.25 -3.12 -4.24
N TRP A 20 -33.00 -1.88 -3.81
CA TRP A 20 -33.73 -1.25 -2.71
C TRP A 20 -35.24 -1.15 -3.00
N VAL A 21 -35.62 -0.67 -4.20
CA VAL A 21 -37.02 -0.57 -4.60
C VAL A 21 -37.70 -1.94 -4.60
N ILE A 22 -37.06 -2.96 -5.17
CA ILE A 22 -37.56 -4.34 -5.19
C ILE A 22 -37.77 -4.85 -3.76
N LYS A 23 -36.77 -4.74 -2.92
CA LYS A 23 -36.82 -5.18 -1.52
C LYS A 23 -37.92 -4.44 -0.77
N ARG A 24 -37.96 -3.11 -0.87
CA ARG A 24 -38.92 -2.29 -0.15
C ARG A 24 -40.35 -2.60 -0.58
N ASN A 25 -40.59 -2.79 -1.87
CA ASN A 25 -41.91 -3.15 -2.39
C ASN A 25 -42.36 -4.57 -1.99
N SER A 26 -41.43 -5.48 -1.71
CA SER A 26 -41.77 -6.82 -1.15
C SER A 26 -42.26 -6.74 0.30
N GLU A 27 -41.79 -5.75 1.04
CA GLU A 27 -42.15 -5.52 2.45
C GLU A 27 -43.46 -4.70 2.61
N LEU A 28 -43.78 -3.86 1.64
CA LEU A 28 -44.93 -2.93 1.68
C LEU A 28 -46.22 -3.58 1.15
N LYS A 29 -47.30 -3.51 1.92
CA LYS A 29 -48.59 -4.13 1.57
C LYS A 29 -49.48 -3.22 0.70
N VAL A 30 -49.37 -1.89 0.80
CA VAL A 30 -50.36 -0.95 0.25
C VAL A 30 -49.74 0.11 -0.68
N LYS A 31 -48.61 0.73 -0.27
CA LYS A 31 -47.96 1.80 -1.06
C LYS A 31 -46.69 1.27 -1.68
N ARG A 32 -46.54 1.37 -2.99
CA ARG A 32 -45.32 1.04 -3.70
C ARG A 32 -44.37 2.23 -3.76
N VAL A 33 -43.08 2.00 -3.59
CA VAL A 33 -42.01 2.97 -3.81
C VAL A 33 -41.48 2.83 -5.24
N THR A 34 -40.89 3.91 -5.74
CA THR A 34 -40.29 4.02 -7.06
C THR A 34 -38.81 4.35 -6.93
N LEU A 35 -38.08 4.42 -8.05
CA LEU A 35 -36.66 4.86 -8.05
C LEU A 35 -36.49 6.29 -7.54
N ALA A 36 -37.49 7.14 -7.66
CA ALA A 36 -37.45 8.51 -7.13
C ALA A 36 -37.42 8.56 -5.60
N ASP A 37 -37.85 7.49 -4.93
CA ASP A 37 -37.82 7.35 -3.48
C ASP A 37 -36.54 6.70 -2.98
N ALA A 38 -35.70 6.20 -3.88
CA ALA A 38 -34.44 5.53 -3.53
C ALA A 38 -33.28 6.53 -3.52
N HIS A 39 -32.53 6.56 -2.42
CA HIS A 39 -31.40 7.47 -2.19
C HIS A 39 -30.15 6.72 -1.76
N GLU A 40 -29.98 5.48 -2.23
CA GLU A 40 -28.79 4.70 -1.95
C GLU A 40 -27.58 5.30 -2.68
N GLU A 41 -26.48 5.51 -1.95
CA GLU A 41 -25.23 6.01 -2.49
C GLU A 41 -24.12 4.99 -2.28
N PHE A 42 -23.17 4.94 -3.22
CA PHE A 42 -21.99 4.09 -3.09
C PHE A 42 -21.09 4.58 -1.95
N ASN A 43 -20.85 3.69 -0.99
CA ASN A 43 -19.93 3.93 0.10
C ASN A 43 -18.64 3.10 -0.07
N PRO A 44 -17.52 3.72 -0.46
CA PRO A 44 -16.24 3.02 -0.65
C PRO A 44 -15.65 2.44 0.65
N ASN A 45 -16.26 2.72 1.80
CA ASN A 45 -15.88 2.14 3.09
C ASN A 45 -16.69 0.89 3.45
N SER A 46 -17.71 0.56 2.69
CA SER A 46 -18.55 -0.60 2.93
C SER A 46 -17.95 -1.83 2.28
N GLY A 47 -17.38 -2.75 3.08
CA GLY A 47 -16.87 -4.04 2.58
C GLY A 47 -17.90 -4.82 1.76
N PRO A 48 -19.17 -4.97 2.23
CA PRO A 48 -20.21 -5.62 1.45
C PRO A 48 -20.51 -4.96 0.10
N GLN A 49 -20.54 -3.61 0.05
CA GLN A 49 -20.73 -2.91 -1.22
C GLN A 49 -19.53 -3.06 -2.16
N LEU A 50 -18.31 -3.04 -1.61
CA LEU A 50 -17.11 -3.32 -2.40
C LEU A 50 -17.10 -4.75 -2.95
N GLN A 51 -17.53 -5.74 -2.16
CA GLN A 51 -17.67 -7.12 -2.64
C GLN A 51 -18.69 -7.23 -3.77
N ASP A 52 -19.86 -6.61 -3.62
CA ASP A 52 -20.90 -6.61 -4.65
C ASP A 52 -20.42 -5.93 -5.95
N VAL A 53 -19.72 -4.78 -5.85
CA VAL A 53 -19.22 -4.11 -7.05
C VAL A 53 -18.07 -4.85 -7.71
N LEU A 54 -17.09 -5.33 -6.93
CA LEU A 54 -15.89 -5.95 -7.50
C LEU A 54 -16.16 -7.34 -8.06
N TYR A 55 -16.87 -8.17 -7.32
CA TYR A 55 -17.01 -9.60 -7.62
C TYR A 55 -18.33 -9.94 -8.31
N GLU A 56 -19.44 -9.27 -7.95
CA GLU A 56 -20.76 -9.55 -8.53
C GLU A 56 -21.07 -8.69 -9.76
N MET A 57 -20.69 -7.42 -9.77
CA MET A 57 -21.00 -6.53 -10.88
C MET A 57 -19.89 -6.51 -11.94
N LEU A 58 -18.62 -6.34 -11.51
CA LEU A 58 -17.49 -6.28 -12.42
C LEU A 58 -16.89 -7.65 -12.74
N ASN A 59 -17.37 -8.70 -12.06
CA ASN A 59 -16.96 -10.09 -12.25
C ASN A 59 -15.42 -10.30 -12.21
N LEU A 60 -14.74 -9.56 -11.33
CA LEU A 60 -13.31 -9.70 -11.11
C LEU A 60 -13.01 -11.00 -10.34
N PRO A 61 -11.83 -11.61 -10.53
CA PRO A 61 -11.46 -12.85 -9.82
C PRO A 61 -11.27 -12.59 -8.32
N VAL A 62 -11.72 -13.52 -7.47
CA VAL A 62 -11.43 -13.48 -6.04
C VAL A 62 -10.01 -13.98 -5.82
N LEU A 63 -9.10 -13.06 -5.45
CA LEU A 63 -7.67 -13.37 -5.25
C LEU A 63 -7.35 -13.79 -3.82
N SER A 64 -8.11 -13.30 -2.85
CA SER A 64 -7.89 -13.61 -1.43
C SER A 64 -9.20 -13.57 -0.64
N TYR A 65 -9.19 -14.20 0.54
CA TYR A 65 -10.32 -14.26 1.46
C TYR A 65 -9.90 -13.71 2.82
N THR A 66 -10.87 -13.12 3.52
CA THR A 66 -10.72 -12.72 4.93
C THR A 66 -10.77 -13.96 5.84
N ASP A 67 -10.42 -13.81 7.12
CA ASP A 67 -10.52 -14.89 8.12
C ASP A 67 -11.96 -15.44 8.24
N SER A 68 -12.97 -14.60 7.97
CA SER A 68 -14.39 -15.00 7.89
C SER A 68 -14.78 -15.64 6.57
N LYS A 69 -13.82 -15.99 5.71
CA LYS A 69 -14.02 -16.64 4.38
C LYS A 69 -14.83 -15.80 3.39
N MET A 70 -14.92 -14.50 3.60
CA MET A 70 -15.50 -13.57 2.63
C MET A 70 -14.42 -13.09 1.65
N PRO A 71 -14.75 -12.81 0.38
CA PRO A 71 -13.81 -12.22 -0.56
C PRO A 71 -13.18 -10.94 0.02
N SER A 72 -11.85 -10.85 0.03
CA SER A 72 -11.15 -9.68 0.54
C SER A 72 -11.34 -8.48 -0.37
N THR A 73 -11.44 -7.29 0.26
CA THR A 73 -11.48 -5.98 -0.40
C THR A 73 -10.43 -5.05 0.19
N ASP A 74 -9.36 -5.63 0.76
CA ASP A 74 -8.25 -4.86 1.28
C ASP A 74 -7.44 -4.19 0.15
N ARG A 75 -6.57 -3.26 0.55
CA ARG A 75 -5.78 -2.49 -0.39
C ARG A 75 -4.86 -3.36 -1.26
N GLU A 76 -4.29 -4.42 -0.70
CA GLU A 76 -3.37 -5.32 -1.42
C GLU A 76 -4.13 -6.10 -2.49
N THR A 77 -5.30 -6.64 -2.14
CA THR A 77 -6.19 -7.32 -3.08
C THR A 77 -6.65 -6.37 -4.20
N ILE A 78 -7.09 -5.15 -3.86
CA ILE A 78 -7.52 -4.17 -4.88
C ILE A 78 -6.35 -3.79 -5.80
N THR A 79 -5.13 -3.65 -5.25
CA THR A 79 -3.93 -3.37 -6.05
C THR A 79 -3.62 -4.52 -7.01
N ALA A 80 -3.71 -5.76 -6.57
CA ALA A 80 -3.52 -6.92 -7.42
C ALA A 80 -4.58 -7.00 -8.54
N LEU A 81 -5.85 -6.69 -8.24
CA LEU A 81 -6.95 -6.69 -9.20
C LEU A 81 -6.75 -5.74 -10.37
N VAL A 82 -5.96 -4.67 -10.24
CA VAL A 82 -5.63 -3.75 -11.35
C VAL A 82 -5.01 -4.49 -12.54
N ASN A 83 -4.26 -5.57 -12.27
CA ASN A 83 -3.61 -6.38 -13.30
C ASN A 83 -4.55 -7.45 -13.91
N HIS A 84 -5.73 -7.65 -13.34
CA HIS A 84 -6.70 -8.66 -13.78
C HIS A 84 -7.83 -8.08 -14.64
N THR A 85 -7.72 -6.83 -15.08
CA THR A 85 -8.67 -6.20 -15.99
C THR A 85 -7.94 -5.41 -17.08
N THR A 86 -8.50 -5.42 -18.27
CA THR A 86 -8.05 -4.59 -19.40
C THR A 86 -8.97 -3.39 -19.63
N ASP A 87 -10.13 -3.36 -18.98
CA ASP A 87 -11.10 -2.28 -19.09
C ASP A 87 -10.54 -1.00 -18.43
N PRO A 88 -10.40 0.10 -19.17
CA PRO A 88 -9.84 1.34 -18.65
C PRO A 88 -10.72 1.98 -17.57
N ASP A 89 -12.05 1.85 -17.63
CA ASP A 89 -12.96 2.39 -16.63
C ASP A 89 -12.84 1.61 -15.32
N VAL A 90 -12.72 0.28 -15.39
CA VAL A 90 -12.51 -0.57 -14.22
C VAL A 90 -11.15 -0.30 -13.58
N LYS A 91 -10.08 -0.20 -14.39
CA LYS A 91 -8.75 0.19 -13.89
C LYS A 91 -8.79 1.52 -13.17
N SER A 92 -9.42 2.51 -13.78
CA SER A 92 -9.56 3.85 -13.22
C SER A 92 -10.31 3.84 -11.89
N PHE A 93 -11.36 3.03 -11.78
CA PHE A 93 -12.12 2.83 -10.54
C PHE A 93 -11.26 2.19 -9.45
N LEU A 94 -10.51 1.10 -9.75
CA LEU A 94 -9.64 0.44 -8.79
C LEU A 94 -8.53 1.38 -8.29
N LEU A 95 -7.89 2.14 -9.18
CA LEU A 95 -6.87 3.13 -8.82
C LEU A 95 -7.46 4.24 -7.93
N ALA A 96 -8.69 4.68 -8.20
CA ALA A 96 -9.37 5.67 -7.36
C ALA A 96 -9.68 5.12 -5.97
N LEU A 97 -10.04 3.83 -5.82
CA LEU A 97 -10.22 3.18 -4.52
C LEU A 97 -8.91 3.11 -3.72
N ILE A 98 -7.79 2.79 -4.38
CA ILE A 98 -6.45 2.75 -3.75
C ILE A 98 -6.07 4.14 -3.23
N ASP A 99 -6.23 5.18 -4.06
CA ASP A 99 -5.98 6.57 -3.68
C ASP A 99 -6.91 7.02 -2.54
N TYR A 100 -8.19 6.69 -2.61
CA TYR A 100 -9.18 7.00 -1.57
C TYR A 100 -8.79 6.37 -0.22
N SER A 101 -8.42 5.10 -0.23
CA SER A 101 -7.99 4.38 0.98
C SER A 101 -6.79 5.05 1.66
N ALA A 102 -5.82 5.54 0.88
CA ALA A 102 -4.66 6.26 1.39
C ALA A 102 -5.06 7.62 2.03
N VAL A 103 -5.91 8.39 1.34
CA VAL A 103 -6.39 9.70 1.81
C VAL A 103 -7.29 9.56 3.04
N LYS A 104 -8.18 8.55 3.05
CA LYS A 104 -9.08 8.28 4.17
C LYS A 104 -8.33 8.13 5.50
N ASN A 105 -7.25 7.34 5.49
CA ASN A 105 -6.47 7.11 6.71
C ASN A 105 -5.83 8.41 7.23
N ILE A 106 -5.36 9.25 6.33
CA ILE A 106 -4.81 10.57 6.67
C ILE A 106 -5.88 11.49 7.25
N LEU A 107 -7.02 11.61 6.57
CA LEU A 107 -8.12 12.48 6.96
C LEU A 107 -8.84 12.00 8.22
N GLY A 108 -8.91 10.69 8.43
CA GLY A 108 -9.62 10.10 9.56
C GLY A 108 -8.79 9.93 10.83
N THR A 109 -7.46 9.91 10.72
CA THR A 109 -6.58 9.64 11.86
C THR A 109 -5.61 10.79 12.14
N PHE A 110 -4.81 11.18 11.13
CA PHE A 110 -3.72 12.13 11.39
C PHE A 110 -4.17 13.58 11.43
N ILE A 111 -5.05 14.00 10.51
CA ILE A 111 -5.51 15.39 10.49
C ILE A 111 -6.30 15.75 11.76
N PRO A 112 -7.29 14.95 12.21
CA PRO A 112 -7.98 15.24 13.48
C PRO A 112 -7.01 15.31 14.67
N ALA A 113 -6.11 14.33 14.80
CA ALA A 113 -5.13 14.30 15.87
C ALA A 113 -4.21 15.55 15.87
N MET A 114 -3.81 16.03 14.69
CA MET A 114 -3.01 17.25 14.56
C MET A 114 -3.81 18.51 14.93
N LEU A 115 -5.09 18.57 14.57
CA LEU A 115 -5.97 19.69 14.91
C LEU A 115 -6.30 19.76 16.40
N GLU A 116 -6.34 18.60 17.06
CA GLU A 116 -6.59 18.46 18.50
C GLU A 116 -5.30 18.46 19.35
N ALA A 117 -4.12 18.64 18.71
CA ALA A 117 -2.85 18.62 19.41
C ALA A 117 -2.79 19.71 20.50
N ALA A 118 -2.32 19.31 21.68
CA ALA A 118 -2.27 20.20 22.84
C ALA A 118 -1.24 21.32 22.63
N GLN A 119 -1.64 22.58 22.83
CA GLN A 119 -0.72 23.71 22.75
C GLN A 119 0.06 23.85 24.07
N GLY A 120 1.39 23.84 23.97
CA GLY A 120 2.29 24.10 25.08
C GLY A 120 2.46 25.58 25.37
N SER A 121 3.03 25.91 26.51
CA SER A 121 3.34 27.30 26.93
C SER A 121 4.41 27.96 26.04
N ASP A 122 5.15 27.19 25.28
CA ASP A 122 6.17 27.59 24.32
C ASP A 122 5.61 27.90 22.91
N GLY A 123 4.28 27.77 22.73
CA GLY A 123 3.59 27.98 21.46
C GLY A 123 3.62 26.80 20.50
N TRP A 124 4.29 25.69 20.85
CA TRP A 124 4.27 24.47 20.06
C TRP A 124 3.01 23.64 20.33
N HIS A 125 2.66 22.82 19.34
CA HIS A 125 1.59 21.84 19.48
C HIS A 125 2.18 20.45 19.63
N TYR A 126 1.73 19.72 20.64
CA TYR A 126 2.27 18.41 21.01
C TYR A 126 1.26 17.30 20.76
N LEU A 127 1.69 16.25 20.09
CA LEU A 127 0.95 15.00 19.92
C LEU A 127 1.46 13.97 20.93
N PHE A 128 0.59 13.55 21.83
CA PHE A 128 0.88 12.53 22.83
C PHE A 128 0.24 11.20 22.38
N GLY A 129 1.00 10.36 21.68
CA GLY A 129 0.56 9.01 21.33
C GLY A 129 0.88 8.01 22.44
N ASN A 130 0.01 7.03 22.61
CA ASN A 130 0.25 5.91 23.51
C ASN A 130 1.07 4.83 22.83
N PHE A 131 2.10 4.31 23.51
CA PHE A 131 2.90 3.17 23.07
C PHE A 131 2.75 2.04 24.08
N ASN A 132 2.14 0.93 23.66
CA ASN A 132 1.87 -0.21 24.51
C ASN A 132 2.97 -1.27 24.36
N LEU A 133 3.64 -1.57 25.46
CA LEU A 133 4.56 -2.71 25.58
C LEU A 133 3.73 -4.00 25.63
N GLY A 134 4.13 -5.00 24.87
CA GLY A 134 3.41 -6.28 24.86
C GLY A 134 2.03 -6.25 24.20
N GLY A 135 1.70 -5.20 23.45
CA GLY A 135 0.45 -5.08 22.70
C GLY A 135 0.36 -5.96 21.45
N THR A 136 1.42 -6.70 21.12
CA THR A 136 1.47 -7.61 19.97
C THR A 136 2.02 -8.98 20.36
N VAL A 137 1.61 -10.02 19.67
CA VAL A 137 2.11 -11.40 19.90
C VAL A 137 3.62 -11.52 19.59
N SER A 138 4.13 -10.69 18.69
CA SER A 138 5.54 -10.69 18.30
C SER A 138 6.46 -9.93 19.27
N GLY A 139 5.92 -9.28 20.31
CA GLY A 139 6.68 -8.41 21.23
C GLY A 139 7.01 -7.03 20.67
N ARG A 140 6.49 -6.66 19.48
CA ARG A 140 6.59 -5.30 18.96
C ARG A 140 5.71 -4.34 19.76
N LEU A 141 6.05 -3.04 19.75
CA LEU A 141 5.17 -2.00 20.28
C LEU A 141 3.89 -1.91 19.43
N SER A 142 2.79 -1.57 20.06
CA SER A 142 1.60 -1.03 19.39
C SER A 142 1.38 0.40 19.82
N SER A 143 0.77 1.21 18.94
CA SER A 143 0.50 2.61 19.22
C SER A 143 -0.96 2.96 18.96
N SER A 144 -1.52 3.84 19.83
CA SER A 144 -2.91 4.32 19.72
C SER A 144 -2.99 5.80 20.14
N ASP A 145 -4.05 6.45 19.77
CA ASP A 145 -4.53 7.76 20.22
C ASP A 145 -3.52 8.93 20.10
N PRO A 146 -2.95 9.24 18.92
CA PRO A 146 -3.07 8.58 17.64
C PRO A 146 -2.03 7.46 17.44
N ASN A 147 -2.28 6.56 16.48
CA ASN A 147 -1.28 5.54 16.13
C ASN A 147 -0.13 6.17 15.32
N LEU A 148 0.93 6.57 16.01
CA LEU A 148 2.12 7.22 15.41
C LEU A 148 3.02 6.24 14.64
N GLN A 149 2.85 4.91 14.82
CA GLN A 149 3.59 3.91 14.06
C GLN A 149 3.05 3.71 12.63
N ASN A 150 1.82 4.18 12.36
CA ASN A 150 1.19 4.08 11.04
C ASN A 150 1.33 5.35 10.18
N LEU A 151 2.32 6.19 10.47
CA LEU A 151 2.65 7.32 9.59
C LEU A 151 2.95 6.82 8.17
N PRO A 152 2.52 7.55 7.13
CA PRO A 152 2.73 7.12 5.75
C PRO A 152 4.19 6.77 5.46
N ALA A 153 4.42 5.62 4.82
CA ALA A 153 5.76 5.16 4.47
C ALA A 153 6.48 6.18 3.55
N THR A 154 7.78 6.32 3.73
CA THR A 154 8.61 7.18 2.87
C THR A 154 8.44 6.75 1.41
N GLY A 155 8.21 7.71 0.51
CA GLY A 155 7.90 7.44 -0.90
C GLY A 155 6.40 7.40 -1.23
N SER A 156 5.50 7.26 -0.25
CA SER A 156 4.08 7.39 -0.52
C SER A 156 3.67 8.84 -0.81
N LYS A 157 2.60 8.99 -1.61
CA LYS A 157 2.13 10.28 -2.17
C LYS A 157 2.01 11.42 -1.14
N TYR A 158 1.61 11.11 0.09
CA TYR A 158 1.34 12.11 1.13
C TYR A 158 2.35 12.09 2.29
N ALA A 159 3.34 11.19 2.27
CA ALA A 159 4.29 11.01 3.36
C ALA A 159 5.04 12.29 3.71
N LYS A 160 5.54 12.99 2.67
CA LYS A 160 6.32 14.21 2.87
C LYS A 160 5.50 15.30 3.56
N LEU A 161 4.23 15.48 3.17
CA LEU A 161 3.35 16.50 3.76
C LEU A 161 3.06 16.19 5.24
N ILE A 162 2.70 14.96 5.55
CA ILE A 162 2.39 14.56 6.93
C ILE A 162 3.64 14.60 7.81
N LYS A 163 4.77 14.08 7.33
CA LYS A 163 6.02 14.06 8.10
C LYS A 163 6.60 15.47 8.31
N SER A 164 6.38 16.42 7.39
CA SER A 164 6.83 17.80 7.56
C SER A 164 6.08 18.57 8.65
N CYS A 165 4.95 18.06 9.14
CA CYS A 165 4.25 18.62 10.29
C CYS A 165 4.96 18.33 11.62
N PHE A 166 5.88 17.38 11.65
CA PHE A 166 6.67 17.03 12.83
C PHE A 166 8.02 17.73 12.80
N SER A 167 8.33 18.47 13.83
CA SER A 167 9.60 19.18 13.98
C SER A 167 10.17 18.98 15.37
N ALA A 168 11.49 19.02 15.48
CA ALA A 168 12.14 19.07 16.78
C ALA A 168 12.01 20.47 17.38
N PRO A 169 11.87 20.61 18.72
CA PRO A 169 11.94 21.92 19.38
C PRO A 169 13.25 22.65 19.08
N VAL A 170 13.29 23.96 19.29
CA VAL A 170 14.50 24.78 19.05
C VAL A 170 15.67 24.21 19.87
N GLY A 171 16.80 23.97 19.22
CA GLY A 171 17.98 23.39 19.81
C GLY A 171 18.00 21.86 19.91
N TRP A 172 16.95 21.18 19.42
CA TRP A 172 16.84 19.72 19.36
C TRP A 172 16.89 19.22 17.90
N LEU A 173 17.23 17.94 17.76
CA LEU A 173 17.24 17.25 16.47
C LEU A 173 16.41 15.98 16.55
N LEU A 174 15.66 15.70 15.49
CA LEU A 174 15.05 14.39 15.27
C LEU A 174 16.10 13.46 14.67
N CYS A 175 16.43 12.39 15.38
CA CYS A 175 17.36 11.35 14.91
C CYS A 175 16.58 10.08 14.60
N GLY A 176 16.64 9.60 13.36
CA GLY A 176 16.04 8.34 12.92
C GLY A 176 17.12 7.30 12.73
N LEU A 177 17.03 6.17 13.42
CA LEU A 177 17.90 5.02 13.27
C LEU A 177 17.04 3.80 12.94
N ASP A 178 17.43 3.05 11.90
CA ASP A 178 16.78 1.81 11.53
C ASP A 178 17.81 0.75 11.21
N PHE A 179 17.52 -0.50 11.59
CA PHE A 179 18.40 -1.62 11.32
C PHE A 179 18.08 -2.21 9.95
N ALA A 180 19.04 -2.20 9.05
CA ALA A 180 18.88 -2.83 7.74
C ALA A 180 18.79 -4.37 7.88
N SER A 181 17.67 -4.94 7.46
CA SER A 181 17.41 -6.40 7.41
C SER A 181 17.63 -7.11 8.76
N LEU A 182 17.29 -6.48 9.89
CA LEU A 182 17.60 -7.00 11.24
C LEU A 182 17.12 -8.44 11.45
N GLU A 183 15.86 -8.71 11.14
CA GLU A 183 15.21 -10.01 11.37
C GLU A 183 15.90 -11.14 10.58
N ASP A 184 16.28 -10.86 9.33
CA ASP A 184 16.96 -11.85 8.48
C ASP A 184 18.42 -12.07 8.89
N LYS A 185 19.10 -11.02 9.34
CA LYS A 185 20.45 -11.13 9.91
C LYS A 185 20.46 -11.94 11.22
N ILE A 186 19.50 -11.68 12.11
CA ILE A 186 19.33 -12.48 13.33
C ILE A 186 19.03 -13.94 12.96
N SER A 187 18.14 -14.18 12.00
CA SER A 187 17.86 -15.52 11.51
C SER A 187 19.13 -16.20 10.96
N ALA A 188 19.96 -15.50 10.18
CA ALA A 188 21.20 -16.03 9.63
C ALA A 188 22.15 -16.48 10.75
N VAL A 189 22.33 -15.66 11.78
CA VAL A 189 23.19 -15.96 12.93
C VAL A 189 22.62 -17.09 13.78
N THR A 190 21.32 -17.06 14.08
CA THR A 190 20.67 -18.05 14.94
C THR A 190 20.63 -19.44 14.30
N THR A 191 20.39 -19.53 12.99
CA THR A 191 20.38 -20.80 12.26
C THR A 191 21.77 -21.27 11.86
N ASN A 192 22.77 -20.38 11.95
CA ASN A 192 24.12 -20.59 11.46
C ASN A 192 24.17 -21.07 10.00
N ASP A 193 23.25 -20.58 9.16
CA ASP A 193 23.18 -20.92 7.75
C ASP A 193 24.31 -20.22 6.97
N PRO A 194 25.29 -20.98 6.42
CA PRO A 194 26.44 -20.39 5.75
C PRO A 194 26.06 -19.58 4.51
N ASN A 195 24.97 -19.92 3.81
CA ASN A 195 24.51 -19.19 2.63
C ASN A 195 23.89 -17.85 3.03
N LYS A 196 23.05 -17.82 4.08
CA LYS A 196 22.52 -16.58 4.62
C LYS A 196 23.60 -15.66 5.17
N ILE A 197 24.54 -16.22 5.93
CA ILE A 197 25.66 -15.45 6.47
C ILE A 197 26.47 -14.83 5.33
N LYS A 198 26.79 -15.63 4.30
CA LYS A 198 27.54 -15.17 3.12
C LYS A 198 26.87 -14.00 2.40
N VAL A 199 25.54 -14.00 2.27
CA VAL A 199 24.80 -12.88 1.68
C VAL A 199 25.18 -11.55 2.35
N TYR A 200 25.22 -11.52 3.66
CA TYR A 200 25.50 -10.30 4.42
C TYR A 200 26.98 -9.97 4.54
N THR A 201 27.88 -10.98 4.64
CA THR A 201 29.34 -10.77 4.67
C THR A 201 29.88 -10.29 3.33
N ASP A 202 29.27 -10.72 2.23
CA ASP A 202 29.66 -10.32 0.87
C ASP A 202 28.97 -9.01 0.43
N GLY A 203 28.15 -8.40 1.30
CA GLY A 203 27.50 -7.11 1.06
C GLY A 203 26.29 -7.16 0.12
N TYR A 204 25.70 -8.34 -0.08
CA TYR A 204 24.48 -8.47 -0.90
C TYR A 204 23.23 -8.03 -0.13
N ASP A 205 22.22 -7.61 -0.89
CA ASP A 205 20.88 -7.44 -0.32
C ASP A 205 20.08 -8.75 -0.39
N GLY A 206 19.71 -9.26 0.80
CA GLY A 206 19.02 -10.54 0.93
C GLY A 206 17.60 -10.54 0.31
N HIS A 207 16.94 -9.38 0.26
CA HIS A 207 15.61 -9.26 -0.37
C HIS A 207 15.71 -9.38 -1.88
N SER A 208 16.66 -8.70 -2.50
CA SER A 208 16.92 -8.76 -3.96
C SER A 208 17.33 -10.15 -4.40
N LEU A 209 18.22 -10.80 -3.67
CA LEU A 209 18.64 -12.16 -4.00
C LEU A 209 17.47 -13.15 -3.94
N ARG A 210 16.59 -13.02 -2.95
CA ARG A 210 15.39 -13.86 -2.86
C ARG A 210 14.40 -13.55 -3.97
N ALA A 211 14.11 -12.27 -4.22
CA ALA A 211 13.25 -11.88 -5.33
C ALA A 211 13.77 -12.43 -6.66
N TYR A 212 15.08 -12.33 -6.88
CA TYR A 212 15.73 -12.89 -8.05
C TYR A 212 15.64 -14.42 -8.11
N ALA A 213 15.86 -15.11 -7.00
CA ALA A 213 15.78 -16.57 -6.94
C ALA A 213 14.35 -17.08 -7.20
N TYR A 214 13.32 -16.38 -6.70
CA TYR A 214 11.93 -16.79 -6.86
C TYR A 214 11.29 -16.33 -8.17
N PHE A 215 11.62 -15.14 -8.63
CA PHE A 215 10.95 -14.47 -9.75
C PHE A 215 11.87 -14.18 -10.94
N GLY A 216 13.12 -14.61 -10.90
CA GLY A 216 14.09 -14.32 -11.95
C GLY A 216 13.66 -14.77 -13.35
N SER A 217 12.88 -15.85 -13.45
CA SER A 217 12.29 -16.30 -14.72
C SER A 217 11.14 -15.41 -15.23
N GLN A 218 10.55 -14.61 -14.32
CA GLN A 218 9.44 -13.69 -14.65
C GLN A 218 9.94 -12.25 -14.86
N MET A 219 11.18 -11.97 -14.48
CA MET A 219 11.79 -10.67 -14.71
C MET A 219 12.06 -10.49 -16.21
N PRO A 220 11.81 -9.31 -16.79
CA PRO A 220 12.03 -9.07 -18.22
C PRO A 220 13.52 -9.22 -18.56
N LEU A 221 13.86 -10.34 -19.16
CA LEU A 221 15.18 -10.62 -19.72
C LEU A 221 15.27 -9.95 -21.09
N ILE A 222 16.06 -8.90 -21.24
CA ILE A 222 16.03 -8.12 -22.46
C ILE A 222 17.00 -8.62 -23.52
N LYS A 223 18.08 -9.22 -23.19
CA LYS A 223 18.96 -10.00 -24.10
C LYS A 223 20.04 -10.73 -23.32
N GLN A 224 20.38 -11.94 -23.75
CA GLN A 224 21.63 -12.59 -23.39
C GLN A 224 22.70 -12.16 -24.39
N SER A 225 23.74 -11.51 -23.92
CA SER A 225 24.97 -11.30 -24.69
C SER A 225 26.08 -12.02 -23.96
N ASN A 226 26.75 -12.95 -24.64
CA ASN A 226 27.88 -13.74 -24.12
C ASN A 226 27.61 -14.48 -22.79
N GLY A 227 26.40 -15.02 -22.61
CA GLY A 227 26.03 -15.77 -21.40
C GLY A 227 25.73 -14.92 -20.16
N LYS A 228 25.83 -13.60 -20.24
CA LYS A 228 25.43 -12.66 -19.19
C LYS A 228 24.05 -12.12 -19.43
N ARG A 229 23.29 -11.95 -18.36
CA ARG A 229 21.95 -11.34 -18.43
C ARG A 229 22.06 -9.83 -18.59
N THR A 230 21.15 -9.26 -19.36
CA THR A 230 21.03 -7.82 -19.53
C THR A 230 19.73 -7.34 -18.86
N PHE A 231 19.83 -6.31 -18.06
CA PHE A 231 18.70 -5.70 -17.33
C PHE A 231 18.39 -4.34 -17.94
N GLN A 232 17.11 -4.02 -18.02
CA GLN A 232 16.64 -2.72 -18.45
C GLN A 232 16.21 -1.92 -17.22
N LEU A 233 16.81 -0.76 -17.03
CA LEU A 233 16.46 0.20 -16.00
C LEU A 233 15.91 1.46 -16.66
N GLU A 234 14.80 1.99 -16.15
CA GLU A 234 14.34 3.32 -16.53
C GLU A 234 14.81 4.33 -15.47
N GLN A 235 15.67 5.24 -15.88
CA GLN A 235 16.15 6.34 -15.05
C GLN A 235 16.01 7.67 -15.82
N ASP A 236 15.33 8.63 -15.22
CA ASP A 236 15.08 9.98 -15.78
C ASP A 236 14.46 9.96 -17.19
N GLY A 237 13.54 9.00 -17.44
CA GLY A 237 12.88 8.83 -18.74
C GLY A 237 13.77 8.25 -19.84
N LYS A 238 14.95 7.72 -19.47
CA LYS A 238 15.85 7.00 -20.38
C LYS A 238 15.95 5.55 -19.98
N THR A 239 15.91 4.68 -20.98
CA THR A 239 16.16 3.26 -20.80
C THR A 239 17.67 3.01 -20.81
N ILE A 240 18.20 2.48 -19.70
CA ILE A 240 19.59 2.08 -19.57
C ILE A 240 19.66 0.56 -19.60
N LEU A 241 20.54 -0.01 -20.41
CA LEU A 241 20.82 -1.45 -20.46
C LEU A 241 22.08 -1.72 -19.66
N LEU A 242 21.97 -2.58 -18.64
CA LEU A 242 23.04 -2.94 -17.74
C LEU A 242 23.30 -4.45 -17.83
N LEU A 243 24.56 -4.85 -17.84
CA LEU A 243 24.97 -6.25 -17.88
C LEU A 243 25.10 -6.82 -16.46
N GLU A 244 24.83 -8.11 -16.30
CA GLU A 244 25.06 -8.85 -15.06
C GLU A 244 26.51 -8.70 -14.57
N GLY A 245 26.69 -8.26 -13.32
CA GLY A 245 27.98 -7.95 -12.72
C GLY A 245 28.53 -6.57 -13.05
N GLU A 246 27.81 -5.75 -13.83
CA GLU A 246 28.21 -4.37 -14.09
C GLU A 246 28.04 -3.51 -12.83
N GLN A 247 29.09 -2.76 -12.49
CA GLN A 247 29.05 -1.85 -11.38
C GLN A 247 28.33 -0.56 -11.76
N ILE A 248 27.40 -0.15 -10.91
CA ILE A 248 26.70 1.12 -11.03
C ILE A 248 26.92 1.97 -9.80
N THR A 249 27.00 3.27 -10.00
CA THR A 249 27.10 4.23 -8.91
C THR A 249 25.71 4.79 -8.62
N LEU A 250 25.24 4.60 -7.40
CA LEU A 250 23.98 5.15 -6.91
C LEU A 250 24.08 6.66 -6.72
N PRO A 251 22.94 7.40 -6.69
CA PRO A 251 22.94 8.85 -6.46
C PRO A 251 23.61 9.29 -5.16
N ASP A 252 23.73 8.42 -4.17
CA ASP A 252 24.41 8.66 -2.91
C ASP A 252 25.93 8.36 -2.95
N GLY A 253 26.48 8.01 -4.14
CA GLY A 253 27.89 7.74 -4.37
C GLY A 253 28.32 6.29 -4.05
N ARG A 254 27.42 5.42 -3.57
CA ARG A 254 27.73 4.00 -3.36
C ARG A 254 27.88 3.26 -4.67
N ILE A 255 28.87 2.39 -4.76
CA ILE A 255 29.06 1.50 -5.90
C ILE A 255 28.43 0.14 -5.56
N THR A 256 27.61 -0.36 -6.46
CA THR A 256 26.93 -1.65 -6.33
C THR A 256 26.84 -2.35 -7.69
N THR A 257 26.38 -3.59 -7.72
CA THR A 257 26.08 -4.27 -9.00
C THR A 257 24.60 -4.21 -9.30
N ILE A 258 24.22 -4.45 -10.56
CA ILE A 258 22.81 -4.40 -10.99
C ILE A 258 21.96 -5.39 -10.19
N GLU A 259 22.48 -6.55 -9.83
CA GLU A 259 21.79 -7.55 -9.03
C GLU A 259 21.40 -7.01 -7.63
N ASN A 260 22.20 -6.09 -7.12
CA ASN A 260 21.97 -5.45 -5.81
C ASN A 260 21.06 -4.21 -5.93
N CYS A 261 20.86 -3.68 -7.14
CA CYS A 261 20.00 -2.50 -7.38
C CYS A 261 18.52 -2.80 -7.58
N LEU A 262 18.17 -4.04 -7.89
CA LEU A 262 16.77 -4.44 -8.10
C LEU A 262 15.93 -4.47 -6.82
N SER A 263 16.48 -4.00 -5.69
CA SER A 263 15.85 -4.02 -4.37
C SER A 263 15.30 -2.68 -3.86
N ASN A 264 15.42 -1.62 -4.61
CA ASN A 264 14.94 -0.29 -4.15
C ASN A 264 13.74 0.21 -4.95
#